data_4ab81b665a7aced9cbf453cff2e7fdec
#
_entry.id   4ab81b665a7aced9cbf453cff2e7fdec
#
_cell.length_a   1.000
_cell.length_b   1.000
_cell.length_c   1.000
_cell.angle_alpha   90.00
_cell.angle_beta   90.00
_cell.angle_gamma   90.00
#
_symmetry.space_group_name_H-M   'P 1'
#
loop_
_entity.id
_entity.type
_entity.pdbx_description
1 polymer ?
#
loop_
_entity_poly.entity_id
_entity_poly.type
_entity_poly.pdbx_seq_one_letter_code
_entity_poly.pdbx_strand_id
1 'polypeptide(L)'
;MKKSPMQSKKFFLSHLSFLLIFLLGCGTYSAANQTSLQEQNQQISTRALDRSVCDPANGPFSLTIDNEFFPLPVGMVQVLEDPASKVQISVLDQTETVAGVVTRVVEEREWENGVLVEVSYNFFVQAPDGSVCYYGEEVDDYKNGKVVGHAGAWRAGVDQNKPGIIMPAQPVVGQIYQQEIAPGVAMDQAEHVAMGQSFMTPAGTFNNVLLVKETPPSTKRYQQGIGLIFDDGMVLKKY
;
A
#
# COMPACT_ATOMS: atom_id res chain seq x y z
N MET A 1 16.93 18.73 28.74
CA MET A 1 15.66 18.56 28.02
C MET A 1 15.70 17.17 27.40
N LYS A 2 14.93 16.22 27.92
CA LYS A 2 14.85 14.84 27.40
C LYS A 2 13.91 14.86 26.19
N LYS A 3 14.45 14.61 24.98
CA LYS A 3 13.60 14.31 23.82
C LYS A 3 13.05 12.92 23.99
N SER A 4 11.72 12.81 23.90
CA SER A 4 10.99 11.55 23.88
C SER A 4 11.39 10.76 22.62
N PRO A 5 11.55 9.43 22.67
CA PRO A 5 11.78 8.64 21.46
C PRO A 5 10.53 8.71 20.59
N MET A 6 10.74 9.00 19.32
CA MET A 6 9.70 8.92 18.28
C MET A 6 9.25 7.46 18.21
N GLN A 7 8.03 7.20 18.60
CA GLN A 7 7.43 5.87 18.51
C GLN A 7 7.23 5.54 17.04
N SER A 8 7.74 4.38 16.62
CA SER A 8 7.24 3.65 15.46
C SER A 8 5.72 3.78 15.45
N LYS A 9 5.13 4.18 14.32
CA LYS A 9 3.67 4.35 14.19
C LYS A 9 2.99 2.99 14.23
N LYS A 10 2.95 2.35 15.41
CA LYS A 10 2.06 1.24 15.69
C LYS A 10 0.65 1.79 15.75
N PHE A 11 -0.18 1.42 14.80
CA PHE A 11 -1.59 1.77 14.81
C PHE A 11 -2.28 1.16 16.03
N PHE A 12 -2.52 1.99 17.05
CA PHE A 12 -3.42 1.66 18.16
C PHE A 12 -4.83 2.08 17.75
N LEU A 13 -5.70 1.09 17.56
CA LEU A 13 -7.12 1.27 17.33
C LEU A 13 -7.74 1.91 18.59
N SER A 14 -8.01 3.22 18.52
CA SER A 14 -8.83 3.92 19.52
C SER A 14 -10.29 3.60 19.25
N HIS A 15 -10.90 2.81 20.13
CA HIS A 15 -12.36 2.60 20.15
C HIS A 15 -13.05 3.89 20.56
N LEU A 16 -13.55 4.65 19.59
CA LEU A 16 -14.46 5.76 19.86
C LEU A 16 -15.89 5.26 19.63
N SER A 17 -16.55 4.89 20.72
CA SER A 17 -17.99 4.58 20.74
C SER A 17 -18.78 5.86 20.43
N PHE A 18 -19.32 5.96 19.22
CA PHE A 18 -20.31 6.97 18.90
C PHE A 18 -21.68 6.52 19.38
N LEU A 19 -22.15 7.18 20.43
CA LEU A 19 -23.53 7.07 20.91
C LEU A 19 -24.43 7.84 19.93
N LEU A 20 -25.19 7.13 19.11
CA LEU A 20 -26.15 7.72 18.20
C LEU A 20 -27.41 8.13 18.97
N ILE A 21 -27.55 9.43 19.21
CA ILE A 21 -28.82 9.99 19.73
C ILE A 21 -29.74 10.20 18.54
N PHE A 22 -30.78 9.36 18.43
CA PHE A 22 -31.89 9.57 17.50
C PHE A 22 -32.77 10.73 17.98
N LEU A 23 -32.58 11.91 17.36
CA LEU A 23 -33.61 12.96 17.40
C LEU A 23 -34.55 12.76 16.20
N LEU A 24 -35.76 12.33 16.49
CA LEU A 24 -36.87 12.32 15.53
C LEU A 24 -37.24 13.77 15.18
N GLY A 25 -36.56 14.32 14.18
CA GLY A 25 -36.97 15.55 13.49
C GLY A 25 -37.71 15.19 12.21
N CYS A 26 -39.03 15.33 12.20
CA CYS A 26 -39.83 15.25 11.00
C CYS A 26 -39.59 16.51 10.14
N GLY A 27 -38.51 16.48 9.34
CA GLY A 27 -38.19 17.51 8.35
C GLY A 27 -38.37 16.92 6.94
N THR A 28 -39.16 17.59 6.12
CA THR A 28 -39.31 17.29 4.70
C THR A 28 -37.96 17.42 4.01
N TYR A 29 -37.27 16.29 3.83
CA TYR A 29 -36.05 16.24 3.02
C TYR A 29 -36.41 16.53 1.56
N SER A 30 -35.89 17.64 1.03
CA SER A 30 -36.11 18.07 -0.35
C SER A 30 -35.51 17.02 -1.32
N ALA A 31 -36.22 16.70 -2.38
CA ALA A 31 -35.77 15.80 -3.45
C ALA A 31 -34.38 16.18 -4.02
N ALA A 32 -34.02 17.47 -4.00
CA ALA A 32 -32.73 17.97 -4.41
C ALA A 32 -31.55 17.41 -3.58
N ASN A 33 -31.75 17.19 -2.26
CA ASN A 33 -30.70 16.59 -1.41
C ASN A 33 -30.52 15.09 -1.68
N GLN A 34 -31.57 14.40 -2.06
CA GLN A 34 -31.47 12.97 -2.41
C GLN A 34 -30.74 12.76 -3.74
N THR A 35 -30.99 13.61 -4.74
CA THR A 35 -30.29 13.55 -6.03
C THR A 35 -28.80 13.82 -5.87
N SER A 36 -28.41 14.83 -5.08
CA SER A 36 -26.99 15.15 -4.84
C SER A 36 -26.23 14.03 -4.10
N LEU A 37 -26.89 13.36 -3.16
CA LEU A 37 -26.31 12.23 -2.43
C LEU A 37 -26.21 10.97 -3.34
N GLN A 38 -27.17 10.76 -4.23
CA GLN A 38 -27.11 9.68 -5.21
C GLN A 38 -26.02 9.90 -6.25
N GLU A 39 -25.87 11.14 -6.76
CA GLU A 39 -24.80 11.50 -7.68
C GLU A 39 -23.42 11.37 -7.04
N GLN A 40 -23.25 11.81 -5.78
CA GLN A 40 -22.01 11.62 -5.03
C GLN A 40 -21.69 10.13 -4.81
N ASN A 41 -22.66 9.34 -4.39
CA ASN A 41 -22.47 7.90 -4.19
C ASN A 41 -22.16 7.17 -5.50
N GLN A 42 -22.79 7.56 -6.62
CA GLN A 42 -22.51 7.02 -7.94
C GLN A 42 -21.11 7.42 -8.43
N GLN A 43 -20.67 8.66 -8.14
CA GLN A 43 -19.33 9.15 -8.50
C GLN A 43 -18.23 8.47 -7.67
N ILE A 44 -18.47 8.15 -6.40
CA ILE A 44 -17.57 7.36 -5.55
C ILE A 44 -17.51 5.92 -6.05
N SER A 45 -18.67 5.32 -6.37
CA SER A 45 -18.74 3.95 -6.90
C SER A 45 -18.01 3.78 -8.24
N THR A 46 -18.00 4.79 -9.10
CA THR A 46 -17.25 4.74 -10.38
C THR A 46 -15.74 4.92 -10.23
N ARG A 47 -15.28 5.35 -9.06
CA ARG A 47 -13.84 5.53 -8.74
C ARG A 47 -13.23 4.35 -8.01
N ALA A 48 -14.03 3.58 -7.29
CA ALA A 48 -13.55 2.41 -6.58
C ALA A 48 -13.25 1.27 -7.58
N LEU A 49 -12.02 0.78 -7.56
CA LEU A 49 -11.64 -0.37 -8.36
C LEU A 49 -12.12 -1.66 -7.70
N ASP A 50 -12.52 -2.60 -8.54
CA ASP A 50 -12.91 -3.94 -8.09
C ASP A 50 -11.64 -4.76 -7.79
N ARG A 51 -11.38 -5.01 -6.50
CA ARG A 51 -10.24 -5.84 -6.10
C ARG A 51 -10.36 -7.30 -6.54
N SER A 52 -11.50 -7.74 -7.06
CA SER A 52 -11.72 -9.13 -7.50
C SER A 52 -10.73 -9.56 -8.58
N VAL A 53 -10.09 -8.62 -9.30
CA VAL A 53 -8.99 -8.91 -10.22
C VAL A 53 -7.83 -9.64 -9.53
N CYS A 54 -7.72 -9.50 -8.20
CA CYS A 54 -6.72 -10.17 -7.36
C CYS A 54 -7.24 -11.45 -6.68
N ASP A 55 -8.50 -11.83 -6.85
CA ASP A 55 -9.02 -13.06 -6.25
C ASP A 55 -8.30 -14.29 -6.85
N PRO A 56 -7.89 -15.29 -6.03
CA PRO A 56 -7.14 -16.45 -6.51
C PRO A 56 -7.78 -17.22 -7.69
N ALA A 57 -9.10 -17.16 -7.81
CA ALA A 57 -9.84 -17.81 -8.91
C ALA A 57 -9.73 -17.07 -10.25
N ASN A 58 -9.25 -15.83 -10.28
CA ASN A 58 -9.22 -14.96 -11.46
C ASN A 58 -7.86 -14.94 -12.18
N GLY A 59 -7.02 -15.97 -11.97
CA GLY A 59 -5.78 -16.17 -12.74
C GLY A 59 -6.05 -16.49 -14.23
N PRO A 60 -4.99 -16.71 -15.01
CA PRO A 60 -3.62 -16.97 -14.53
C PRO A 60 -2.87 -15.69 -14.15
N PHE A 61 -2.16 -15.73 -13.02
CA PHE A 61 -1.30 -14.66 -12.56
C PHE A 61 0.13 -14.83 -13.10
N SER A 62 0.85 -13.72 -13.25
CA SER A 62 2.23 -13.67 -13.74
C SER A 62 3.22 -13.36 -12.60
N LEU A 63 4.35 -14.09 -12.58
CA LEU A 63 5.52 -13.75 -11.75
C LEU A 63 6.39 -12.67 -12.39
N THR A 64 6.22 -12.38 -13.68
CA THR A 64 6.78 -11.21 -14.32
C THR A 64 5.87 -10.04 -14.01
N ILE A 65 6.38 -9.10 -13.20
CA ILE A 65 5.65 -7.90 -12.79
C ILE A 65 6.31 -6.72 -13.52
N ASP A 66 5.69 -6.31 -14.63
CA ASP A 66 6.16 -5.25 -15.53
C ASP A 66 5.20 -4.04 -15.57
N ASN A 67 4.32 -3.93 -14.57
CA ASN A 67 3.46 -2.76 -14.41
C ASN A 67 4.28 -1.48 -14.46
N GLU A 68 3.83 -0.49 -15.22
CA GLU A 68 4.61 0.72 -15.51
C GLU A 68 5.01 1.52 -14.27
N PHE A 69 4.16 1.55 -13.22
CA PHE A 69 4.41 2.30 -11.98
C PHE A 69 4.86 1.43 -10.81
N PHE A 70 4.85 0.11 -10.99
CA PHE A 70 5.27 -0.84 -9.96
C PHE A 70 6.03 -2.04 -10.58
N PRO A 71 7.11 -1.78 -11.34
CA PRO A 71 7.90 -2.86 -11.92
C PRO A 71 8.73 -3.56 -10.86
N LEU A 72 8.74 -4.91 -10.85
CA LEU A 72 9.49 -5.73 -9.92
C LEU A 72 10.37 -6.76 -10.67
N PRO A 73 11.36 -6.33 -11.47
CA PRO A 73 12.28 -7.26 -12.12
C PRO A 73 13.18 -7.93 -11.07
N VAL A 74 13.37 -9.24 -11.18
CA VAL A 74 14.25 -9.99 -10.29
C VAL A 74 15.65 -9.38 -10.24
N GLY A 75 16.18 -9.19 -9.04
CA GLY A 75 17.48 -8.56 -8.78
C GLY A 75 17.44 -7.04 -8.67
N MET A 76 16.28 -6.39 -8.85
CA MET A 76 16.14 -4.97 -8.54
C MET A 76 16.43 -4.71 -7.07
N VAL A 77 17.16 -3.62 -6.80
CA VAL A 77 17.38 -3.11 -5.45
C VAL A 77 17.16 -1.61 -5.46
N GLN A 78 16.21 -1.14 -4.67
CA GLN A 78 15.94 0.27 -4.44
C GLN A 78 16.29 0.66 -3.00
N VAL A 79 16.76 1.89 -2.80
CA VAL A 79 17.04 2.45 -1.47
C VAL A 79 16.39 3.83 -1.37
N LEU A 80 15.50 3.97 -0.39
CA LEU A 80 14.92 5.25 0.00
C LEU A 80 15.44 5.63 1.38
N GLU A 81 15.69 6.91 1.60
CA GLU A 81 16.22 7.41 2.87
C GLU A 81 15.70 8.82 3.18
N ASP A 82 15.58 9.08 4.48
CA ASP A 82 15.55 10.40 5.08
C ASP A 82 16.70 10.53 6.12
N PRO A 83 16.83 11.65 6.90
CA PRO A 83 17.89 11.78 7.87
C PRO A 83 17.90 10.76 9.02
N ALA A 84 16.78 10.09 9.28
CA ALA A 84 16.60 9.16 10.39
C ALA A 84 16.31 7.72 9.94
N SER A 85 15.69 7.56 8.77
CA SER A 85 15.13 6.30 8.32
C SER A 85 15.72 5.89 6.97
N LYS A 86 15.83 4.59 6.76
CA LYS A 86 16.20 4.00 5.47
C LYS A 86 15.35 2.76 5.23
N VAL A 87 14.88 2.59 4.01
CA VAL A 87 14.33 1.33 3.52
C VAL A 87 15.12 0.84 2.31
N GLN A 88 15.40 -0.45 2.26
CA GLN A 88 15.93 -1.14 1.09
C GLN A 88 14.92 -2.17 0.63
N ILE A 89 14.48 -2.04 -0.61
CA ILE A 89 13.55 -2.93 -1.30
C ILE A 89 14.35 -3.80 -2.27
N SER A 90 14.22 -5.13 -2.17
CA SER A 90 14.96 -6.08 -3.01
C SER A 90 14.02 -7.12 -3.60
N VAL A 91 13.96 -7.20 -4.93
CA VAL A 91 13.17 -8.23 -5.63
C VAL A 91 13.97 -9.52 -5.71
N LEU A 92 13.55 -10.54 -4.98
CA LEU A 92 14.26 -11.79 -4.87
C LEU A 92 13.91 -12.76 -6.02
N ASP A 93 14.86 -13.61 -6.41
CA ASP A 93 14.56 -14.79 -7.26
C ASP A 93 14.00 -15.93 -6.41
N GLN A 94 12.96 -15.61 -5.64
CA GLN A 94 12.25 -16.53 -4.78
C GLN A 94 10.76 -16.39 -5.02
N THR A 95 10.04 -17.46 -4.76
CA THR A 95 8.58 -17.48 -4.86
C THR A 95 7.99 -18.08 -3.58
N GLU A 96 6.79 -17.65 -3.23
CA GLU A 96 6.00 -18.19 -2.14
C GLU A 96 4.60 -18.54 -2.66
N THR A 97 3.98 -19.58 -2.12
CA THR A 97 2.60 -19.93 -2.49
C THR A 97 1.64 -19.43 -1.42
N VAL A 98 0.79 -18.47 -1.80
CA VAL A 98 -0.21 -17.87 -0.90
C VAL A 98 -1.60 -18.04 -1.51
N ALA A 99 -2.54 -18.61 -0.76
CA ALA A 99 -3.91 -18.91 -1.22
C ALA A 99 -3.96 -19.71 -2.55
N GLY A 100 -2.96 -20.60 -2.78
CA GLY A 100 -2.85 -21.39 -4.00
C GLY A 100 -2.26 -20.65 -5.21
N VAL A 101 -1.87 -19.39 -5.06
CA VAL A 101 -1.21 -18.58 -6.09
C VAL A 101 0.28 -18.51 -5.80
N VAL A 102 1.12 -18.75 -6.82
CA VAL A 102 2.57 -18.58 -6.72
C VAL A 102 2.90 -17.09 -6.87
N THR A 103 3.56 -16.52 -5.87
CA THR A 103 3.85 -15.08 -5.79
C THR A 103 5.36 -14.83 -5.88
N ARG A 104 5.75 -13.63 -6.33
CA ARG A 104 7.11 -13.10 -6.25
C ARG A 104 7.37 -12.57 -4.85
N VAL A 105 8.55 -12.91 -4.29
CA VAL A 105 8.98 -12.40 -2.98
C VAL A 105 9.78 -11.11 -3.16
N VAL A 106 9.38 -10.08 -2.43
CA VAL A 106 10.11 -8.81 -2.32
C VAL A 106 10.49 -8.61 -0.85
N GLU A 107 11.79 -8.53 -0.59
CA GLU A 107 12.32 -8.24 0.75
C GLU A 107 12.40 -6.73 0.94
N GLU A 108 11.87 -6.23 2.06
CA GLU A 108 12.10 -4.88 2.54
C GLU A 108 12.85 -4.94 3.87
N ARG A 109 13.87 -4.10 4.00
CA ARG A 109 14.64 -3.93 5.23
C ARG A 109 14.57 -2.50 5.66
N GLU A 110 14.22 -2.28 6.92
CA GLU A 110 14.08 -0.94 7.49
C GLU A 110 15.07 -0.69 8.60
N TRP A 111 15.65 0.52 8.57
CA TRP A 111 16.55 1.00 9.62
C TRP A 111 16.07 2.33 10.16
N GLU A 112 16.11 2.49 11.48
CA GLU A 112 15.95 3.75 12.18
C GLU A 112 17.28 4.15 12.85
N ASN A 113 17.77 5.35 12.55
CA ASN A 113 19.06 5.85 13.05
C ASN A 113 20.21 4.84 12.86
N GLY A 114 20.21 4.13 11.73
CA GLY A 114 21.21 3.13 11.38
C GLY A 114 21.06 1.77 12.06
N VAL A 115 20.01 1.56 12.85
CA VAL A 115 19.70 0.28 13.51
C VAL A 115 18.59 -0.43 12.74
N LEU A 116 18.79 -1.70 12.37
CA LEU A 116 17.75 -2.53 11.75
C LEU A 116 16.58 -2.69 12.72
N VAL A 117 15.38 -2.33 12.28
CA VAL A 117 14.15 -2.39 13.08
C VAL A 117 13.13 -3.36 12.52
N GLU A 118 13.15 -3.60 11.19
CA GLU A 118 12.21 -4.53 10.54
C GLU A 118 12.83 -5.19 9.31
N VAL A 119 12.43 -6.42 9.06
CA VAL A 119 12.57 -7.11 7.77
C VAL A 119 11.23 -7.69 7.42
N SER A 120 10.69 -7.34 6.25
CA SER A 120 9.46 -7.93 5.72
C SER A 120 9.71 -8.64 4.40
N TYR A 121 8.90 -9.68 4.14
CA TYR A 121 8.85 -10.42 2.88
C TYR A 121 7.45 -10.29 2.32
N ASN A 122 7.32 -9.51 1.27
CA ASN A 122 6.07 -9.14 0.63
C ASN A 122 5.79 -10.04 -0.57
N PHE A 123 4.53 -10.42 -0.81
CA PHE A 123 4.12 -11.40 -1.81
C PHE A 123 3.28 -10.75 -2.90
N PHE A 124 3.85 -10.60 -4.10
CA PHE A 124 3.21 -9.92 -5.22
C PHE A 124 3.04 -10.82 -6.45
N VAL A 125 1.98 -10.55 -7.23
CA VAL A 125 1.77 -11.11 -8.58
C VAL A 125 1.16 -10.07 -9.48
N GLN A 126 1.28 -10.24 -10.79
CA GLN A 126 0.55 -9.42 -11.76
C GLN A 126 -0.67 -10.17 -12.27
N ALA A 127 -1.83 -9.52 -12.18
CA ALA A 127 -3.09 -10.01 -12.70
C ALA A 127 -3.13 -9.94 -14.24
N PRO A 128 -4.04 -10.67 -14.92
CA PRO A 128 -4.16 -10.66 -16.37
C PRO A 128 -4.44 -9.29 -16.99
N ASP A 129 -5.04 -8.36 -16.26
CA ASP A 129 -5.29 -6.99 -16.70
C ASP A 129 -4.05 -6.07 -16.56
N GLY A 130 -2.98 -6.54 -15.90
CA GLY A 130 -1.75 -5.79 -15.61
C GLY A 130 -1.72 -5.14 -14.22
N SER A 131 -2.78 -5.25 -13.43
CA SER A 131 -2.77 -4.81 -12.02
C SER A 131 -1.80 -5.65 -11.19
N VAL A 132 -1.08 -5.03 -10.25
CA VAL A 132 -0.25 -5.75 -9.30
C VAL A 132 -1.06 -6.03 -8.05
N CYS A 133 -1.08 -7.28 -7.64
CA CYS A 133 -1.83 -7.78 -6.50
C CYS A 133 -0.90 -8.09 -5.33
N TYR A 134 -1.33 -7.69 -4.13
CA TYR A 134 -0.66 -7.94 -2.87
C TYR A 134 -1.34 -9.10 -2.13
N TYR A 135 -0.58 -10.15 -1.86
CA TYR A 135 -1.10 -11.41 -1.31
C TYR A 135 -0.74 -11.62 0.16
N GLY A 136 0.09 -10.77 0.73
CA GLY A 136 0.47 -10.85 2.13
C GLY A 136 1.92 -10.49 2.38
N GLU A 137 2.28 -10.52 3.66
CA GLU A 137 3.63 -10.30 4.12
C GLU A 137 3.96 -11.15 5.34
N GLU A 138 5.25 -11.48 5.49
CA GLU A 138 5.86 -11.95 6.72
C GLU A 138 6.72 -10.81 7.27
N VAL A 139 6.64 -10.57 8.59
CA VAL A 139 7.34 -9.47 9.24
C VAL A 139 8.17 -10.00 10.40
N ASP A 140 9.40 -9.55 10.49
CA ASP A 140 10.29 -9.71 11.63
C ASP A 140 10.62 -8.34 12.23
N ASP A 141 10.04 -8.01 13.38
CA ASP A 141 10.40 -6.83 14.19
C ASP A 141 11.72 -7.07 14.93
N TYR A 142 12.71 -6.18 14.79
CA TYR A 142 14.03 -6.31 15.42
C TYR A 142 14.20 -5.35 16.60
N LYS A 143 14.84 -5.85 17.67
CA LYS A 143 15.34 -5.05 18.78
C LYS A 143 16.66 -5.62 19.28
N ASN A 144 17.71 -4.78 19.32
CA ASN A 144 19.06 -5.21 19.71
C ASN A 144 19.57 -6.42 18.87
N GLY A 145 19.27 -6.43 17.57
CA GLY A 145 19.70 -7.46 16.63
C GLY A 145 18.99 -8.83 16.79
N LYS A 146 17.87 -8.88 17.49
CA LYS A 146 17.05 -10.09 17.68
C LYS A 146 15.62 -9.82 17.26
N VAL A 147 14.99 -10.81 16.64
CA VAL A 147 13.55 -10.80 16.37
C VAL A 147 12.78 -10.80 17.68
N VAL A 148 11.85 -9.87 17.84
CA VAL A 148 11.03 -9.67 19.05
C VAL A 148 9.53 -9.69 18.77
N GLY A 149 9.12 -9.70 17.50
CA GLY A 149 7.72 -9.69 17.09
C GLY A 149 7.55 -9.95 15.60
N HIS A 150 6.30 -10.05 15.18
CA HIS A 150 5.87 -10.25 13.80
C HIS A 150 4.62 -9.37 13.54
N ALA A 151 4.64 -8.13 14.03
CA ALA A 151 3.48 -7.24 13.94
C ALA A 151 3.27 -6.81 12.48
N GLY A 152 2.04 -6.91 12.00
CA GLY A 152 1.71 -6.59 10.61
C GLY A 152 1.66 -7.81 9.69
N ALA A 153 2.26 -8.94 10.04
CA ALA A 153 2.25 -10.13 9.19
C ALA A 153 0.83 -10.63 8.91
N TRP A 154 0.55 -10.93 7.65
CA TRP A 154 -0.73 -11.47 7.20
C TRP A 154 -0.57 -12.27 5.90
N ARG A 155 -1.52 -13.17 5.61
CA ARG A 155 -1.55 -13.93 4.36
C ARG A 155 -2.97 -14.02 3.83
N ALA A 156 -3.16 -13.84 2.55
CA ALA A 156 -4.43 -14.07 1.88
C ALA A 156 -4.87 -15.54 2.07
N GLY A 157 -6.18 -15.75 2.27
CA GLY A 157 -6.76 -17.07 2.50
C GLY A 157 -6.65 -17.60 3.94
N VAL A 158 -5.97 -16.86 4.84
CA VAL A 158 -5.90 -17.14 6.29
C VAL A 158 -6.78 -16.13 7.02
N ASP A 159 -7.51 -16.55 8.04
CA ASP A 159 -8.35 -15.68 8.90
C ASP A 159 -9.27 -14.71 8.13
N GLN A 160 -9.80 -15.15 6.97
CA GLN A 160 -10.63 -14.36 6.05
C GLN A 160 -9.88 -13.21 5.35
N ASN A 161 -8.55 -13.15 5.46
CA ASN A 161 -7.74 -12.17 4.77
C ASN A 161 -7.85 -12.36 3.24
N LYS A 162 -7.87 -11.25 2.53
CA LYS A 162 -8.03 -11.23 1.06
C LYS A 162 -6.96 -10.37 0.43
N PRO A 163 -6.46 -10.78 -0.75
CA PRO A 163 -5.53 -9.96 -1.50
C PRO A 163 -6.22 -8.70 -2.02
N GLY A 164 -5.46 -7.69 -2.34
CA GLY A 164 -5.95 -6.47 -2.97
C GLY A 164 -4.98 -5.95 -4.02
N ILE A 165 -5.26 -4.76 -4.52
CA ILE A 165 -4.49 -4.12 -5.58
C ILE A 165 -3.45 -3.21 -4.93
N ILE A 166 -2.15 -3.46 -5.15
CA ILE A 166 -1.10 -2.52 -4.72
C ILE A 166 -0.88 -1.43 -5.77
N MET A 167 -1.04 -1.76 -7.07
CA MET A 167 -0.96 -0.81 -8.17
C MET A 167 -1.89 -1.25 -9.30
N PRO A 168 -2.85 -0.42 -9.74
CA PRO A 168 -3.69 -0.69 -10.90
C PRO A 168 -2.89 -0.81 -12.20
N ALA A 169 -3.45 -1.53 -13.19
CA ALA A 169 -2.87 -1.68 -14.52
C ALA A 169 -2.63 -0.34 -15.22
N GLN A 170 -3.59 0.57 -15.08
CA GLN A 170 -3.55 1.92 -15.65
C GLN A 170 -3.97 2.92 -14.57
N PRO A 171 -3.01 3.57 -13.90
CA PRO A 171 -3.30 4.59 -12.90
C PRO A 171 -4.03 5.79 -13.49
N VAL A 172 -5.16 6.16 -12.88
CA VAL A 172 -5.96 7.34 -13.25
C VAL A 172 -6.24 8.15 -11.98
N VAL A 173 -6.10 9.47 -12.04
CA VAL A 173 -6.40 10.37 -10.92
C VAL A 173 -7.85 10.20 -10.46
N GLY A 174 -8.02 10.02 -9.16
CA GLY A 174 -9.31 9.79 -8.51
C GLY A 174 -9.70 8.31 -8.37
N GLN A 175 -8.91 7.36 -8.87
CA GLN A 175 -9.09 5.94 -8.53
C GLN A 175 -8.83 5.70 -7.05
N ILE A 176 -9.69 4.88 -6.44
CA ILE A 176 -9.58 4.42 -5.07
C ILE A 176 -9.60 2.88 -5.10
N TYR A 177 -8.71 2.25 -4.35
CA TYR A 177 -8.64 0.79 -4.30
C TYR A 177 -8.15 0.29 -2.95
N GLN A 178 -8.57 -0.92 -2.60
CA GLN A 178 -8.16 -1.64 -1.39
C GLN A 178 -6.86 -2.38 -1.69
N GLN A 179 -5.82 -2.11 -0.88
CA GLN A 179 -4.51 -2.75 -1.04
C GLN A 179 -4.50 -4.15 -0.43
N GLU A 180 -5.20 -4.37 0.67
CA GLU A 180 -5.49 -5.67 1.27
C GLU A 180 -6.72 -5.60 2.17
N ILE A 181 -7.22 -6.77 2.57
CA ILE A 181 -8.24 -6.92 3.61
C ILE A 181 -7.75 -7.97 4.59
N ALA A 182 -7.11 -7.53 5.66
CA ALA A 182 -6.66 -8.36 6.78
C ALA A 182 -7.19 -7.77 8.10
N PRO A 183 -8.45 -8.09 8.48
CA PRO A 183 -9.15 -7.46 9.60
C PRO A 183 -8.36 -7.54 10.92
N GLY A 184 -8.12 -6.39 11.53
CA GLY A 184 -7.33 -6.28 12.76
C GLY A 184 -5.80 -6.26 12.55
N VAL A 185 -5.32 -6.39 11.32
CA VAL A 185 -3.90 -6.34 10.96
C VAL A 185 -3.64 -5.22 9.97
N ALA A 186 -4.16 -5.32 8.73
CA ALA A 186 -3.96 -4.35 7.67
C ALA A 186 -5.26 -4.19 6.85
N MET A 187 -5.65 -2.95 6.56
CA MET A 187 -6.88 -2.61 5.82
C MET A 187 -6.63 -1.37 4.95
N ASP A 188 -5.50 -1.35 4.28
CA ASP A 188 -5.02 -0.14 3.64
C ASP A 188 -5.76 0.12 2.32
N GLN A 189 -6.07 1.39 2.11
CA GLN A 189 -6.72 1.88 0.92
C GLN A 189 -5.89 2.98 0.29
N ALA A 190 -5.75 2.97 -1.00
CA ALA A 190 -5.02 3.98 -1.76
C ALA A 190 -5.93 4.82 -2.66
N GLU A 191 -5.57 6.09 -2.84
CA GLU A 191 -6.16 7.01 -3.80
C GLU A 191 -5.08 7.63 -4.68
N HIS A 192 -5.26 7.61 -5.99
CA HIS A 192 -4.44 8.36 -6.93
C HIS A 192 -4.88 9.83 -6.95
N VAL A 193 -4.12 10.72 -6.34
CA VAL A 193 -4.54 12.13 -6.17
C VAL A 193 -3.99 13.09 -7.20
N ALA A 194 -2.85 12.76 -7.83
CA ALA A 194 -2.27 13.58 -8.90
C ALA A 194 -1.32 12.75 -9.78
N MET A 195 -1.13 13.21 -11.03
CA MET A 195 -0.17 12.68 -11.99
C MET A 195 0.42 13.82 -12.82
N GLY A 196 1.58 13.59 -13.44
CA GLY A 196 2.18 14.57 -14.34
C GLY A 196 3.08 15.60 -13.65
N GLN A 197 3.27 15.53 -12.34
CA GLN A 197 4.15 16.41 -11.59
C GLN A 197 5.63 16.01 -11.76
N SER A 198 6.54 16.97 -11.60
CA SER A 198 7.96 16.68 -11.45
C SER A 198 8.32 16.52 -9.97
N PHE A 199 9.25 15.61 -9.69
CA PHE A 199 9.76 15.37 -8.35
C PHE A 199 11.27 15.12 -8.37
N MET A 200 12.00 15.76 -7.45
CA MET A 200 13.45 15.65 -7.37
C MET A 200 13.85 14.80 -6.15
N THR A 201 14.76 13.87 -6.38
CA THR A 201 15.42 13.06 -5.34
C THR A 201 16.92 13.07 -5.58
N PRO A 202 17.75 12.57 -4.66
CA PRO A 202 19.18 12.37 -4.90
C PRO A 202 19.51 11.44 -6.06
N ALA A 203 18.60 10.53 -6.42
CA ALA A 203 18.76 9.63 -7.57
C ALA A 203 18.49 10.32 -8.93
N GLY A 204 17.83 11.50 -8.92
CA GLY A 204 17.55 12.27 -10.13
C GLY A 204 16.29 13.12 -10.06
N THR A 205 15.97 13.76 -11.19
CA THR A 205 14.72 14.48 -11.39
C THR A 205 13.80 13.62 -12.24
N PHE A 206 12.61 13.33 -11.70
CA PHE A 206 11.60 12.50 -12.32
C PHE A 206 10.44 13.37 -12.81
N ASN A 207 9.86 13.03 -13.95
CA ASN A 207 8.72 13.74 -14.53
C ASN A 207 7.55 12.77 -14.71
N ASN A 208 6.35 13.29 -14.77
CA ASN A 208 5.12 12.48 -14.87
C ASN A 208 4.92 11.54 -13.68
N VAL A 209 5.23 12.04 -12.48
CA VAL A 209 5.15 11.29 -11.23
C VAL A 209 3.69 11.11 -10.82
N LEU A 210 3.33 9.89 -10.42
CA LEU A 210 2.07 9.55 -9.78
C LEU A 210 2.16 9.82 -8.27
N LEU A 211 1.23 10.59 -7.73
CA LEU A 211 1.06 10.83 -6.30
C LEU A 211 -0.10 9.99 -5.77
N VAL A 212 0.19 9.17 -4.77
CA VAL A 212 -0.77 8.30 -4.06
C VAL A 212 -0.88 8.76 -2.62
N LYS A 213 -2.09 8.79 -2.10
CA LYS A 213 -2.38 8.90 -0.67
C LYS A 213 -3.03 7.61 -0.19
N GLU A 214 -2.66 7.20 1.00
CA GLU A 214 -3.17 5.99 1.63
C GLU A 214 -3.98 6.30 2.89
N THR A 215 -4.81 5.37 3.27
CA THR A 215 -5.55 5.36 4.52
C THR A 215 -5.32 3.99 5.17
N PRO A 216 -4.67 3.94 6.35
CA PRO A 216 -4.22 5.05 7.23
C PRO A 216 -3.26 6.03 6.54
N PRO A 217 -3.15 7.28 7.02
CA PRO A 217 -2.47 8.34 6.28
C PRO A 217 -1.00 8.01 5.97
N SER A 218 -0.70 7.89 4.71
CA SER A 218 0.63 7.80 4.12
C SER A 218 0.64 8.52 2.77
N THR A 219 1.79 8.91 2.29
CA THR A 219 1.97 9.56 1.00
C THR A 219 3.11 8.89 0.24
N LYS A 220 2.81 8.38 -0.95
CA LYS A 220 3.79 7.75 -1.82
C LYS A 220 3.85 8.43 -3.19
N ARG A 221 5.01 8.36 -3.83
CA ARG A 221 5.19 8.81 -5.22
C ARG A 221 5.85 7.71 -6.02
N TYR A 222 5.31 7.50 -7.21
CA TYR A 222 5.81 6.49 -8.13
C TYR A 222 6.22 7.13 -9.46
N GLN A 223 7.32 6.62 -10.04
CA GLN A 223 7.82 6.98 -11.34
C GLN A 223 7.65 5.83 -12.32
N GLN A 224 7.12 6.12 -13.50
CA GLN A 224 7.00 5.15 -14.59
C GLN A 224 8.36 4.51 -14.91
N GLY A 225 8.40 3.18 -14.99
CA GLY A 225 9.59 2.38 -15.27
C GLY A 225 10.58 2.21 -14.11
N ILE A 226 10.32 2.86 -12.95
CA ILE A 226 11.20 2.80 -11.78
C ILE A 226 10.46 2.26 -10.56
N GLY A 227 9.19 2.65 -10.35
CA GLY A 227 8.42 2.32 -9.15
C GLY A 227 8.49 3.41 -8.09
N LEU A 228 8.63 3.03 -6.82
CA LEU A 228 8.57 3.93 -5.66
C LEU A 228 9.78 4.87 -5.61
N ILE A 229 9.52 6.19 -5.56
CA ILE A 229 10.56 7.23 -5.48
C ILE A 229 10.45 8.12 -4.24
N PHE A 230 9.35 8.00 -3.50
CA PHE A 230 9.10 8.72 -2.26
C PHE A 230 8.12 7.94 -1.37
N ASP A 231 8.41 7.85 -0.09
CA ASP A 231 7.57 7.23 0.93
C ASP A 231 7.64 8.01 2.24
N ASP A 232 6.58 8.76 2.57
CA ASP A 232 6.41 9.50 3.83
C ASP A 232 7.62 10.31 4.33
N GLY A 233 8.38 10.90 3.42
CA GLY A 233 9.58 11.69 3.74
C GLY A 233 10.88 11.07 3.26
N MET A 234 10.96 9.76 3.16
CA MET A 234 12.09 9.07 2.54
C MET A 234 12.07 9.29 1.02
N VAL A 235 13.21 9.58 0.44
CA VAL A 235 13.39 9.84 -1.00
C VAL A 235 14.35 8.82 -1.62
N LEU A 236 14.10 8.48 -2.88
CA LEU A 236 14.95 7.54 -3.62
C LEU A 236 16.39 8.03 -3.71
N LYS A 237 17.34 7.18 -3.30
CA LYS A 237 18.78 7.39 -3.36
C LYS A 237 19.45 6.59 -4.46
N LYS A 238 18.92 5.36 -4.66
CA LYS A 238 19.48 4.40 -5.60
C LYS A 238 18.37 3.47 -6.13
N TYR A 239 18.48 3.04 -7.38
CA TYR A 239 17.64 2.03 -8.03
C TYR A 239 18.44 1.28 -9.10
#